data_0ad1012e4520fad2e8d37511799bf364
#
_entry.id   0ad1012e4520fad2e8d37511799bf364
#
_cell.length_a   1.000
_cell.length_b   1.000
_cell.length_c   1.000
_cell.angle_alpha   90.00
_cell.angle_beta   90.00
_cell.angle_gamma   90.00
#
_symmetry.space_group_name_H-M   'P 1'
#
loop_
_entity.id
_entity.type
_entity.pdbx_description
1 polymer ?
#
loop_
_entity_poly.entity_id
_entity_poly.type
_entity_poly.pdbx_seq_one_letter_code
_entity_poly.pdbx_strand_id
1 'polypeptide(L)'
;MNFWEYPGLSVFELRTKAMRLVREHKIELIMIDYLQLMNANGMRFNSRQEEVSTISRSLKGLAKELNIPIIALSQLNRGVEGREGPEGKRPQLSDLRESGAIEQDADMVVFVHRPEYYHLYESSDGTIDYRGKAEIIIAKHRKGATDIVMLNFRGEYTRFENVESNSLGDLPPFGGEIRGSSMNGGNNVPVEESPFGDMPIQIPPATNEPAPY
;
A
#
# COMPACT_ATOMS: atom_id res chain seq x y z
N MET A 1 7.01 -17.47 15.17
CA MET A 1 5.95 -16.45 15.06
C MET A 1 5.28 -16.33 16.41
N ASN A 2 5.30 -15.18 17.07
CA ASN A 2 4.72 -15.00 18.40
C ASN A 2 3.34 -14.33 18.21
N PHE A 3 2.26 -15.04 18.54
CA PHE A 3 0.92 -14.48 18.59
C PHE A 3 0.64 -13.93 19.99
N TRP A 4 0.09 -12.73 20.03
CA TRP A 4 -0.30 -12.08 21.26
C TRP A 4 -1.72 -11.56 21.09
N GLU A 5 -2.67 -12.18 21.75
CA GLU A 5 -4.06 -11.71 21.78
C GLU A 5 -4.23 -10.68 22.88
N TYR A 6 -4.41 -9.43 22.48
CA TYR A 6 -4.74 -8.33 23.39
C TYR A 6 -5.96 -7.57 22.85
N PRO A 7 -7.16 -7.92 23.26
CA PRO A 7 -8.34 -7.16 22.87
C PRO A 7 -8.22 -5.72 23.40
N GLY A 8 -8.38 -4.74 22.50
CA GLY A 8 -8.36 -3.33 22.85
C GLY A 8 -6.98 -2.76 23.22
N LEU A 9 -5.89 -3.27 22.62
CA LEU A 9 -4.55 -2.76 22.86
C LEU A 9 -4.45 -1.27 22.49
N SER A 10 -3.95 -0.46 23.42
CA SER A 10 -3.69 0.94 23.15
C SER A 10 -2.38 1.13 22.37
N VAL A 11 -2.29 2.24 21.62
CA VAL A 11 -1.08 2.60 20.88
C VAL A 11 0.14 2.73 21.80
N PHE A 12 -0.06 3.25 23.01
CA PHE A 12 1.02 3.42 24.00
C PHE A 12 1.53 2.09 24.53
N GLU A 13 0.62 1.14 24.81
CA GLU A 13 0.98 -0.21 25.24
C GLU A 13 1.69 -0.96 24.12
N LEU A 14 1.18 -0.85 22.87
CA LEU A 14 1.84 -1.42 21.69
C LEU A 14 3.27 -0.91 21.57
N ARG A 15 3.49 0.41 21.69
CA ARG A 15 4.84 1.00 21.62
C ARG A 15 5.78 0.39 22.66
N THR A 16 5.34 0.34 23.91
CA THR A 16 6.16 -0.20 25.00
C THR A 16 6.52 -1.67 24.79
N LYS A 17 5.53 -2.48 24.37
CA LYS A 17 5.73 -3.91 24.06
C LYS A 17 6.63 -4.10 22.85
N ALA A 18 6.40 -3.36 21.78
CA ALA A 18 7.17 -3.44 20.53
C ALA A 18 8.65 -3.10 20.77
N MET A 19 8.94 -2.02 21.51
CA MET A 19 10.33 -1.65 21.87
C MET A 19 11.04 -2.77 22.62
N ARG A 20 10.35 -3.42 23.56
CA ARG A 20 10.90 -4.55 24.30
C ARG A 20 11.15 -5.74 23.37
N LEU A 21 10.18 -6.13 22.54
CA LEU A 21 10.27 -7.27 21.64
C LEU A 21 11.37 -7.09 20.57
N VAL A 22 11.52 -5.89 20.03
CA VAL A 22 12.63 -5.59 19.10
C VAL A 22 13.97 -5.74 19.81
N ARG A 23 14.11 -5.24 21.04
CA ARG A 23 15.37 -5.31 21.79
C ARG A 23 15.72 -6.73 22.21
N GLU A 24 14.74 -7.47 22.77
CA GLU A 24 14.97 -8.78 23.40
C GLU A 24 14.89 -9.92 22.37
N HIS A 25 13.95 -9.85 21.42
CA HIS A 25 13.66 -10.93 20.48
C HIS A 25 14.01 -10.61 19.03
N LYS A 26 14.54 -9.39 18.76
CA LYS A 26 14.97 -8.97 17.41
C LYS A 26 13.87 -9.16 16.36
N ILE A 27 12.62 -8.86 16.72
CA ILE A 27 11.54 -8.92 15.74
C ILE A 27 11.77 -7.89 14.63
N GLU A 28 11.41 -8.26 13.39
CA GLU A 28 11.64 -7.47 12.18
C GLU A 28 10.34 -7.02 11.51
N LEU A 29 9.20 -7.45 12.02
CA LEU A 29 7.87 -7.12 11.48
C LEU A 29 6.84 -7.13 12.59
N ILE A 30 5.92 -6.16 12.55
CA ILE A 30 4.71 -6.14 13.38
C ILE A 30 3.50 -6.26 12.45
N MET A 31 2.57 -7.16 12.78
CA MET A 31 1.27 -7.27 12.13
C MET A 31 0.16 -6.96 13.15
N ILE A 32 -0.82 -6.14 12.72
CA ILE A 32 -1.94 -5.71 13.55
C ILE A 32 -3.25 -6.14 12.88
N ASP A 33 -4.02 -6.98 13.55
CA ASP A 33 -5.35 -7.42 13.12
C ASP A 33 -6.37 -6.96 14.17
N TYR A 34 -7.12 -5.94 13.89
CA TYR A 34 -7.09 -4.88 12.86
C TYR A 34 -7.17 -3.50 13.54
N LEU A 35 -6.91 -2.44 12.80
CA LEU A 35 -6.78 -1.07 13.34
C LEU A 35 -7.96 -0.61 14.18
N GLN A 36 -9.18 -0.98 13.78
CA GLN A 36 -10.40 -0.56 14.46
C GLN A 36 -10.61 -1.24 15.81
N LEU A 37 -9.81 -2.22 16.20
CA LEU A 37 -9.81 -2.76 17.58
C LEU A 37 -8.86 -2.01 18.52
N MET A 38 -7.95 -1.22 17.96
CA MET A 38 -7.05 -0.40 18.76
C MET A 38 -7.75 0.81 19.37
N ASN A 39 -7.20 1.33 20.43
CA ASN A 39 -7.62 2.57 21.05
C ASN A 39 -6.42 3.50 21.35
N ALA A 40 -6.70 4.75 21.59
CA ALA A 40 -5.71 5.74 22.02
C ALA A 40 -6.06 6.26 23.42
N ASN A 41 -6.08 5.31 24.40
CA ASN A 41 -6.41 5.61 25.80
C ASN A 41 -5.61 6.79 26.34
N GLY A 42 -6.28 7.63 27.13
CA GLY A 42 -5.68 8.83 27.72
C GLY A 42 -5.87 10.10 26.90
N MET A 43 -6.42 10.01 25.68
CA MET A 43 -6.81 11.14 24.86
C MET A 43 -8.34 11.23 24.74
N ARG A 44 -8.86 12.45 24.56
CA ARG A 44 -10.27 12.69 24.25
C ARG A 44 -10.42 12.96 22.77
N PHE A 45 -11.33 12.26 22.11
CA PHE A 45 -11.63 12.42 20.70
C PHE A 45 -13.10 12.80 20.51
N ASN A 46 -13.37 13.64 19.52
CA ASN A 46 -14.74 14.03 19.16
C ASN A 46 -15.42 12.96 18.29
N SER A 47 -14.63 12.12 17.63
CA SER A 47 -15.12 11.07 16.77
C SER A 47 -14.17 9.86 16.72
N ARG A 48 -14.70 8.70 16.37
CA ARG A 48 -13.89 7.49 16.12
C ARG A 48 -12.90 7.70 14.98
N GLN A 49 -13.26 8.48 13.99
CA GLN A 49 -12.42 8.84 12.85
C GLN A 49 -11.15 9.60 13.29
N GLU A 50 -11.29 10.54 14.22
CA GLU A 50 -10.16 11.28 14.78
C GLU A 50 -9.22 10.36 15.57
N GLU A 51 -9.80 9.44 16.36
CA GLU A 51 -9.03 8.45 17.10
C GLU A 51 -8.24 7.54 16.16
N VAL A 52 -8.86 6.96 15.13
CA VAL A 52 -8.19 6.11 14.14
C VAL A 52 -7.11 6.88 13.38
N SER A 53 -7.33 8.15 13.08
CA SER A 53 -6.32 9.02 12.48
C SER A 53 -5.09 9.19 13.37
N THR A 54 -5.32 9.34 14.67
CA THR A 54 -4.23 9.45 15.67
C THR A 54 -3.48 8.13 15.82
N ILE A 55 -4.19 7.01 15.82
CA ILE A 55 -3.60 5.67 15.82
C ILE A 55 -2.71 5.47 14.60
N SER A 56 -3.21 5.74 13.40
CA SER A 56 -2.47 5.60 12.13
C SER A 56 -1.15 6.39 12.16
N ARG A 57 -1.23 7.66 12.55
CA ARG A 57 -0.05 8.53 12.65
C ARG A 57 0.96 8.01 13.68
N SER A 58 0.48 7.50 14.80
CA SER A 58 1.33 6.93 15.86
C SER A 58 2.03 5.66 15.40
N LEU A 59 1.34 4.77 14.67
CA LEU A 59 1.93 3.57 14.07
C LEU A 59 3.02 3.93 13.05
N LYS A 60 2.77 4.96 12.24
CA LYS A 60 3.79 5.47 11.30
C LYS A 60 5.02 5.99 12.04
N GLY A 61 4.84 6.69 13.15
CA GLY A 61 5.92 7.13 14.03
C GLY A 61 6.69 5.96 14.62
N LEU A 62 5.97 4.97 15.13
CA LEU A 62 6.54 3.76 15.73
C LEU A 62 7.36 2.94 14.73
N ALA A 63 6.87 2.74 13.51
CA ALA A 63 7.59 2.04 12.45
C ALA A 63 8.94 2.71 12.13
N LYS A 64 8.97 4.05 12.10
CA LYS A 64 10.20 4.82 11.90
C LYS A 64 11.14 4.72 13.11
N GLU A 65 10.61 4.83 14.32
CA GLU A 65 11.37 4.75 15.56
C GLU A 65 12.07 3.40 15.73
N LEU A 66 11.36 2.31 15.42
CA LEU A 66 11.88 0.95 15.54
C LEU A 66 12.68 0.51 14.30
N ASN A 67 12.56 1.25 13.19
CA ASN A 67 13.12 0.91 11.88
C ASN A 67 12.68 -0.48 11.39
N ILE A 68 11.42 -0.86 11.63
CA ILE A 68 10.80 -2.09 11.15
C ILE A 68 9.45 -1.79 10.49
N PRO A 69 9.02 -2.58 9.50
CA PRO A 69 7.70 -2.43 8.89
C PRO A 69 6.58 -2.81 9.86
N ILE A 70 5.46 -2.08 9.73
CA ILE A 70 4.19 -2.41 10.40
C ILE A 70 3.14 -2.65 9.31
N ILE A 71 2.55 -3.84 9.30
CA ILE A 71 1.40 -4.17 8.47
C ILE A 71 0.16 -4.11 9.36
N ALA A 72 -0.78 -3.23 9.02
CA ALA A 72 -2.02 -3.09 9.75
C ALA A 72 -3.20 -3.43 8.84
N LEU A 73 -4.03 -4.38 9.27
CA LEU A 73 -5.30 -4.67 8.61
C LEU A 73 -6.28 -3.56 8.92
N SER A 74 -7.11 -3.21 7.95
CA SER A 74 -8.17 -2.22 8.10
C SER A 74 -9.43 -2.70 7.43
N GLN A 75 -10.55 -2.59 8.12
CA GLN A 75 -11.85 -2.85 7.54
C GLN A 75 -12.24 -1.70 6.61
N LEU A 76 -12.80 -2.04 5.46
CA LEU A 76 -13.35 -1.06 4.51
C LEU A 76 -14.75 -0.59 4.96
N ASN A 77 -15.15 0.58 4.46
CA ASN A 77 -16.50 1.06 4.62
C ASN A 77 -17.49 0.10 3.92
N ARG A 78 -18.58 -0.24 4.60
CA ARG A 78 -19.65 -1.10 4.06
C ARG A 78 -20.32 -0.55 2.81
N GLY A 79 -20.13 0.75 2.50
CA GLY A 79 -20.61 1.36 1.26
C GLY A 79 -20.13 0.66 -0.02
N VAL A 80 -19.00 -0.07 0.03
CA VAL A 80 -18.50 -0.89 -1.09
C VAL A 80 -19.52 -1.98 -1.48
N GLU A 81 -20.15 -2.61 -0.48
CA GLU A 81 -21.11 -3.68 -0.70
C GLU A 81 -22.41 -3.20 -1.38
N GLY A 82 -22.75 -1.92 -1.22
CA GLY A 82 -23.94 -1.31 -1.82
C GLY A 82 -23.77 -0.84 -3.28
N ARG A 83 -22.54 -0.83 -3.82
CA ARG A 83 -22.29 -0.38 -5.19
C ARG A 83 -22.73 -1.42 -6.20
N GLU A 84 -23.16 -0.95 -7.38
CA GLU A 84 -23.58 -1.82 -8.46
C GLU A 84 -22.44 -2.12 -9.45
N GLY A 85 -22.54 -3.28 -10.11
CA GLY A 85 -21.61 -3.73 -11.15
C GLY A 85 -20.25 -4.20 -10.63
N PRO A 86 -19.47 -4.86 -11.51
CA PRO A 86 -18.16 -5.43 -11.17
C PRO A 86 -17.17 -4.36 -10.69
N GLU A 87 -17.06 -3.26 -11.39
CA GLU A 87 -16.15 -2.16 -11.02
C GLU A 87 -16.61 -1.43 -9.75
N GLY A 88 -17.93 -1.38 -9.49
CA GLY A 88 -18.47 -0.78 -8.28
C GLY A 88 -18.08 -1.52 -7.00
N LYS A 89 -17.99 -2.85 -7.04
CA LYS A 89 -17.60 -3.71 -5.93
C LYS A 89 -16.09 -3.72 -5.67
N ARG A 90 -15.31 -3.21 -6.61
CA ARG A 90 -13.85 -3.14 -6.48
C ARG A 90 -13.45 -2.10 -5.43
N PRO A 91 -12.64 -2.45 -4.43
CA PRO A 91 -12.25 -1.52 -3.38
C PRO A 91 -11.37 -0.40 -3.93
N GLN A 92 -11.55 0.80 -3.38
CA GLN A 92 -10.84 2.03 -3.76
C GLN A 92 -10.29 2.74 -2.51
N LEU A 93 -9.32 3.63 -2.69
CA LEU A 93 -8.75 4.42 -1.58
C LEU A 93 -9.82 5.23 -0.83
N SER A 94 -10.85 5.69 -1.53
CA SER A 94 -12.01 6.37 -0.91
C SER A 94 -12.79 5.50 0.09
N ASP A 95 -12.62 4.17 0.03
CA ASP A 95 -13.31 3.23 0.94
C ASP A 95 -12.63 3.15 2.31
N LEU A 96 -11.40 3.69 2.41
CA LEU A 96 -10.71 3.96 3.67
C LEU A 96 -11.19 5.27 4.33
N ARG A 97 -12.26 5.88 3.85
CA ARG A 97 -12.66 7.28 4.09
C ARG A 97 -13.07 7.61 5.52
N GLU A 98 -13.46 6.65 6.33
CA GLU A 98 -13.59 6.88 7.77
C GLU A 98 -12.23 7.14 8.44
N SER A 99 -11.16 7.03 7.66
CA SER A 99 -9.78 7.17 8.10
C SER A 99 -8.92 7.74 6.98
N GLY A 100 -9.29 8.89 6.40
CA GLY A 100 -8.49 9.57 5.37
C GLY A 100 -7.01 9.77 5.76
N ALA A 101 -6.73 9.74 7.05
CA ALA A 101 -5.38 9.73 7.59
C ALA A 101 -4.65 8.40 7.30
N ILE A 102 -5.34 7.24 7.31
CA ILE A 102 -4.69 5.94 7.00
C ILE A 102 -4.09 6.01 5.60
N GLU A 103 -4.87 6.47 4.63
CA GLU A 103 -4.38 6.64 3.27
C GLU A 103 -3.16 7.56 3.23
N GLN A 104 -3.19 8.70 3.92
CA GLN A 104 -2.09 9.67 3.90
C GLN A 104 -0.83 9.15 4.59
N ASP A 105 -0.98 8.48 5.73
CA ASP A 105 0.14 8.00 6.55
C ASP A 105 0.80 6.75 5.97
N ALA A 106 0.02 5.85 5.35
CA ALA A 106 0.54 4.61 4.78
C ALA A 106 1.52 4.86 3.62
N ASP A 107 2.62 4.11 3.58
CA ASP A 107 3.54 4.09 2.43
C ASP A 107 2.99 3.24 1.30
N MET A 108 2.24 2.20 1.64
CA MET A 108 1.58 1.29 0.72
C MET A 108 0.17 1.01 1.21
N VAL A 109 -0.80 0.97 0.29
CA VAL A 109 -2.16 0.49 0.53
C VAL A 109 -2.42 -0.65 -0.43
N VAL A 110 -2.79 -1.79 0.14
CA VAL A 110 -3.08 -3.02 -0.60
C VAL A 110 -4.49 -3.47 -0.25
N PHE A 111 -5.31 -3.73 -1.26
CA PHE A 111 -6.62 -4.36 -1.08
C PHE A 111 -6.56 -5.82 -1.48
N VAL A 112 -7.29 -6.64 -0.75
CA VAL A 112 -7.58 -8.03 -1.12
C VAL A 112 -9.01 -8.05 -1.63
N HIS A 113 -9.18 -8.28 -2.93
CA HIS A 113 -10.49 -8.32 -3.57
C HIS A 113 -10.76 -9.73 -4.11
N ARG A 114 -11.95 -10.23 -3.81
CA ARG A 114 -12.44 -11.53 -4.29
C ARG A 114 -13.75 -11.30 -5.03
N PRO A 115 -13.71 -11.13 -6.37
CA PRO A 115 -14.90 -10.86 -7.16
C PRO A 115 -15.98 -11.94 -6.99
N GLU A 116 -15.59 -13.22 -6.94
CA GLU A 116 -16.51 -14.33 -6.74
C GLU A 116 -17.34 -14.22 -5.44
N TYR A 117 -16.80 -13.63 -4.37
CA TYR A 117 -17.54 -13.37 -3.14
C TYR A 117 -18.76 -12.48 -3.35
N TYR A 118 -18.71 -11.63 -4.37
CA TYR A 118 -19.80 -10.74 -4.79
C TYR A 118 -20.61 -11.31 -5.97
N HIS A 119 -20.46 -12.61 -6.29
CA HIS A 119 -21.08 -13.28 -7.44
C HIS A 119 -20.68 -12.67 -8.79
N LEU A 120 -19.51 -12.09 -8.86
CA LEU A 120 -18.90 -11.57 -10.07
C LEU A 120 -17.97 -12.63 -10.63
N TYR A 121 -18.37 -13.30 -11.68
CA TYR A 121 -17.64 -14.44 -12.24
C TYR A 121 -16.78 -14.08 -13.44
N GLU A 122 -17.08 -12.96 -14.08
CA GLU A 122 -16.37 -12.49 -15.28
C GLU A 122 -16.11 -10.99 -15.19
N SER A 123 -15.03 -10.53 -15.82
CA SER A 123 -14.75 -9.11 -15.99
C SER A 123 -15.78 -8.44 -16.89
N SER A 124 -15.89 -7.11 -16.82
CA SER A 124 -16.86 -6.34 -17.61
C SER A 124 -16.69 -6.52 -19.13
N ASP A 125 -15.49 -6.85 -19.58
CA ASP A 125 -15.14 -7.13 -20.98
C ASP A 125 -15.16 -8.63 -21.33
N GLY A 126 -15.49 -9.50 -20.36
CA GLY A 126 -15.53 -10.97 -20.54
C GLY A 126 -14.16 -11.64 -20.72
N THR A 127 -13.06 -10.92 -20.51
CA THR A 127 -11.73 -11.46 -20.78
C THR A 127 -11.15 -12.28 -19.61
N ILE A 128 -11.60 -12.01 -18.38
CA ILE A 128 -11.08 -12.67 -17.16
C ILE A 128 -12.21 -13.44 -16.49
N ASP A 129 -11.96 -14.74 -16.24
CA ASP A 129 -12.78 -15.57 -15.34
C ASP A 129 -12.25 -15.43 -13.90
N TYR A 130 -13.12 -14.91 -13.00
CA TYR A 130 -12.80 -14.67 -11.60
C TYR A 130 -13.11 -15.84 -10.67
N ARG A 131 -13.62 -16.97 -11.17
CA ARG A 131 -13.91 -18.14 -10.34
C ARG A 131 -12.63 -18.69 -9.71
N GLY A 132 -12.63 -18.82 -8.38
CA GLY A 132 -11.46 -19.28 -7.63
C GLY A 132 -10.27 -18.31 -7.70
N LYS A 133 -10.50 -17.03 -8.03
CA LYS A 133 -9.44 -16.02 -8.12
C LYS A 133 -9.61 -14.90 -7.10
N ALA A 134 -8.49 -14.26 -6.80
CA ALA A 134 -8.44 -13.06 -5.99
C ALA A 134 -7.47 -12.05 -6.60
N GLU A 135 -7.77 -10.78 -6.46
CA GLU A 135 -6.93 -9.66 -6.87
C GLU A 135 -6.25 -9.06 -5.63
N ILE A 136 -4.94 -8.95 -5.67
CA ILE A 136 -4.16 -8.14 -4.73
C ILE A 136 -3.89 -6.81 -5.40
N ILE A 137 -4.62 -5.78 -4.98
CA ILE A 137 -4.62 -4.46 -5.62
C ILE A 137 -3.68 -3.54 -4.83
N ILE A 138 -2.53 -3.20 -5.39
CA ILE A 138 -1.62 -2.20 -4.84
C ILE A 138 -2.15 -0.83 -5.25
N ALA A 139 -3.07 -0.28 -4.45
CA ALA A 139 -3.77 0.96 -4.78
C ALA A 139 -2.95 2.23 -4.50
N LYS A 140 -1.96 2.13 -3.60
CA LYS A 140 -1.00 3.18 -3.31
C LYS A 140 0.36 2.59 -3.05
N HIS A 141 1.39 3.19 -3.63
CA HIS A 141 2.77 2.87 -3.34
C HIS A 141 3.62 4.14 -3.43
N ARG A 142 4.13 4.61 -2.30
CA ARG A 142 4.82 5.92 -2.22
C ARG A 142 6.13 5.98 -3.00
N LYS A 143 6.81 4.83 -3.16
CA LYS A 143 8.12 4.71 -3.82
C LYS A 143 8.12 3.75 -5.01
N GLY A 144 6.96 3.32 -5.47
CA GLY A 144 6.83 2.36 -6.58
C GLY A 144 5.55 2.54 -7.36
N ALA A 145 5.35 1.68 -8.34
CA ALA A 145 4.13 1.66 -9.15
C ALA A 145 2.95 1.06 -8.37
N THR A 146 1.75 1.42 -8.77
CA THR A 146 0.51 0.71 -8.41
C THR A 146 0.29 -0.41 -9.42
N ASP A 147 -0.23 -1.55 -8.95
CA ASP A 147 -0.41 -2.73 -9.79
C ASP A 147 -1.48 -3.65 -9.23
N ILE A 148 -1.86 -4.68 -9.98
CA ILE A 148 -2.80 -5.72 -9.58
C ILE A 148 -2.16 -7.07 -9.81
N VAL A 149 -2.08 -7.87 -8.76
CA VAL A 149 -1.57 -9.24 -8.82
C VAL A 149 -2.72 -10.20 -8.68
N MET A 150 -2.91 -11.06 -9.69
CA MET A 150 -3.90 -12.14 -9.64
C MET A 150 -3.33 -13.34 -8.88
N LEU A 151 -4.13 -13.89 -7.98
CA LEU A 151 -3.84 -15.12 -7.25
C LEU A 151 -5.00 -16.10 -7.43
N ASN A 152 -4.72 -17.40 -7.29
CA ASN A 152 -5.75 -18.40 -7.09
C ASN A 152 -6.19 -18.40 -5.63
N PHE A 153 -7.48 -18.50 -5.37
CA PHE A 153 -8.05 -18.63 -4.03
C PHE A 153 -8.77 -19.97 -3.87
N ARG A 154 -8.25 -20.80 -2.97
CA ARG A 154 -8.88 -22.06 -2.58
C ARG A 154 -9.78 -21.83 -1.38
N GLY A 155 -11.08 -21.70 -1.62
CA GLY A 155 -12.07 -21.40 -0.56
C GLY A 155 -12.13 -22.46 0.53
N GLU A 156 -11.97 -23.75 0.18
CA GLU A 156 -11.97 -24.89 1.11
C GLU A 156 -10.89 -24.78 2.20
N TYR A 157 -9.76 -24.15 1.87
CA TYR A 157 -8.60 -24.04 2.77
C TYR A 157 -8.32 -22.57 3.16
N THR A 158 -9.14 -21.63 2.70
CA THR A 158 -8.90 -20.17 2.87
C THR A 158 -7.46 -19.78 2.45
N ARG A 159 -7.00 -20.35 1.34
CA ARG A 159 -5.60 -20.29 0.92
C ARG A 159 -5.44 -19.55 -0.41
N PHE A 160 -4.47 -18.64 -0.46
CA PHE A 160 -4.02 -18.00 -1.68
C PHE A 160 -2.83 -18.76 -2.26
N GLU A 161 -2.82 -18.95 -3.57
CA GLU A 161 -1.77 -19.66 -4.32
C GLU A 161 -1.38 -18.81 -5.54
N ASN A 162 -0.14 -18.96 -5.98
CA ASN A 162 0.27 -18.34 -7.24
C ASN A 162 -0.50 -18.94 -8.41
N VAL A 163 -0.78 -18.12 -9.41
CA VAL A 163 -1.27 -18.64 -10.69
C VAL A 163 -0.10 -19.41 -11.33
N GLU A 164 -0.24 -20.72 -11.53
CA GLU A 164 0.81 -21.54 -12.14
C GLU A 164 1.11 -21.02 -13.55
N SER A 165 2.40 -20.89 -13.88
CA SER A 165 2.88 -20.35 -15.15
C SER A 165 2.54 -21.21 -16.38
N ASN A 166 1.96 -22.38 -16.18
CA ASN A 166 1.52 -23.26 -17.28
C ASN A 166 0.29 -22.75 -18.04
N SER A 167 -0.39 -21.72 -17.52
CA SER A 167 -1.45 -20.98 -18.21
C SER A 167 -1.01 -19.61 -18.73
N LEU A 168 0.30 -19.33 -18.77
CA LEU A 168 0.87 -18.09 -19.32
C LEU A 168 0.62 -17.90 -20.84
N GLY A 169 -0.01 -18.89 -21.51
CA GLY A 169 -0.43 -18.76 -22.91
C GLY A 169 -1.65 -17.86 -23.13
N ASP A 170 -2.49 -17.64 -22.10
CA ASP A 170 -3.76 -16.92 -22.21
C ASP A 170 -3.80 -15.57 -21.46
N LEU A 171 -2.71 -15.18 -20.78
CA LEU A 171 -2.63 -13.83 -20.26
C LEU A 171 -2.18 -12.89 -21.40
N PRO A 172 -2.95 -11.83 -21.70
CA PRO A 172 -2.46 -10.81 -22.62
C PRO A 172 -1.11 -10.31 -22.08
N PRO A 173 -0.11 -10.07 -22.97
CA PRO A 173 1.16 -9.54 -22.52
C PRO A 173 0.90 -8.30 -21.69
N PHE A 174 1.51 -8.21 -20.52
CA PHE A 174 1.48 -7.03 -19.64
C PHE A 174 2.07 -5.83 -20.39
N GLY A 175 1.30 -5.30 -21.32
CA GLY A 175 1.53 -4.05 -22.00
C GLY A 175 0.77 -2.95 -21.30
N GLY A 176 0.91 -2.87 -19.98
CA GLY A 176 0.50 -1.67 -19.26
C GLY A 176 1.41 -0.54 -19.71
N GLU A 177 0.93 0.33 -20.60
CA GLU A 177 1.53 1.64 -20.77
C GLU A 177 1.72 2.22 -19.38
N ILE A 178 2.96 2.52 -19.02
CA ILE A 178 3.30 3.27 -17.83
C ILE A 178 2.69 4.66 -18.05
N ARG A 179 1.44 4.84 -17.63
CA ARG A 179 0.85 6.18 -17.54
C ARG A 179 1.55 6.86 -16.39
N GLY A 180 2.50 7.72 -16.74
CA GLY A 180 3.13 8.63 -15.81
C GLY A 180 2.04 9.35 -15.01
N SER A 181 2.28 9.49 -13.71
CA SER A 181 1.44 10.23 -12.79
C SER A 181 1.01 11.56 -13.41
N SER A 182 -0.29 11.81 -13.57
CA SER A 182 -0.87 13.02 -14.18
C SER A 182 -0.74 14.27 -13.30
N MET A 183 0.27 14.34 -12.43
CA MET A 183 0.60 15.52 -11.63
C MET A 183 1.69 16.40 -12.25
N ASN A 184 2.10 16.15 -13.48
CA ASN A 184 2.99 17.07 -14.21
C ASN A 184 2.35 17.43 -15.54
N GLY A 185 1.38 18.33 -15.51
CA GLY A 185 0.88 19.03 -16.68
C GLY A 185 1.98 19.93 -17.25
N GLY A 186 2.80 19.40 -18.13
CA GLY A 186 3.84 20.12 -18.86
C GLY A 186 3.71 19.81 -20.32
N ASN A 187 3.35 20.83 -21.07
CA ASN A 187 3.19 20.92 -22.51
C ASN A 187 4.22 20.08 -23.30
N ASN A 188 3.69 19.24 -24.20
CA ASN A 188 4.47 18.70 -25.32
C ASN A 188 4.93 19.89 -26.19
N VAL A 189 6.17 20.33 -26.01
CA VAL A 189 6.88 21.16 -26.99
C VAL A 189 7.71 20.19 -27.82
N PRO A 190 7.68 20.26 -29.15
CA PRO A 190 8.57 19.48 -30.00
C PRO A 190 10.02 19.83 -29.66
N VAL A 191 10.87 18.83 -29.48
CA VAL A 191 12.30 19.01 -29.27
C VAL A 191 12.86 19.48 -30.59
N GLU A 192 13.13 20.80 -30.72
CA GLU A 192 14.03 21.33 -31.76
C GLU A 192 15.44 20.92 -31.39
N GLU A 193 16.18 20.41 -32.40
CA GLU A 193 17.57 20.03 -32.28
C GLU A 193 18.39 21.20 -31.76
N SER A 194 19.14 20.96 -30.71
CA SER A 194 20.06 21.93 -30.11
C SER A 194 21.14 22.34 -31.12
N PRO A 195 21.38 23.64 -31.38
CA PRO A 195 22.39 24.09 -32.31
C PRO A 195 23.82 24.08 -31.74
N PHE A 196 24.06 23.49 -30.60
CA PHE A 196 25.38 23.35 -30.00
C PHE A 196 25.87 21.90 -30.11
N GLY A 197 26.53 21.61 -31.24
CA GLY A 197 27.32 20.42 -31.43
C GLY A 197 28.43 20.30 -30.39
N ASP A 198 28.88 19.07 -30.20
CA ASP A 198 29.95 18.59 -29.33
C ASP A 198 31.08 19.59 -29.05
N MET A 199 31.04 20.25 -27.89
CA MET A 199 32.23 20.91 -27.37
C MET A 199 32.80 20.10 -26.21
N PRO A 200 34.08 19.74 -26.22
CA PRO A 200 34.69 18.99 -25.13
C PRO A 200 34.77 19.86 -23.87
N ILE A 201 34.29 19.34 -22.76
CA ILE A 201 34.36 19.96 -21.44
C ILE A 201 35.84 19.99 -21.00
N GLN A 202 36.46 21.17 -20.99
CA GLN A 202 37.74 21.36 -20.33
C GLN A 202 37.54 21.54 -18.84
N ILE A 203 38.01 20.57 -18.07
CA ILE A 203 38.03 20.63 -16.60
C ILE A 203 39.27 21.45 -16.19
N PRO A 204 39.13 22.60 -15.48
CA PRO A 204 40.28 23.32 -14.96
C PRO A 204 40.98 22.53 -13.83
N PRO A 205 42.32 22.65 -13.70
CA PRO A 205 43.05 21.93 -12.67
C PRO A 205 42.71 22.44 -11.26
N ALA A 206 42.64 21.50 -10.32
CA ALA A 206 42.39 21.77 -8.90
C ALA A 206 43.50 22.67 -8.34
N THR A 207 43.12 23.84 -7.82
CA THR A 207 44.03 24.69 -7.03
C THR A 207 43.99 24.22 -5.58
N ASN A 208 45.12 23.67 -5.12
CA ASN A 208 45.39 23.41 -3.69
C ASN A 208 45.76 24.76 -3.03
N GLU A 209 44.79 25.40 -2.38
CA GLU A 209 45.11 26.42 -1.38
C GLU A 209 44.58 25.99 0.00
N PRO A 210 45.41 26.09 1.06
CA PRO A 210 44.96 25.74 2.42
C PRO A 210 44.09 26.87 3.00
N ALA A 211 43.00 26.49 3.69
CA ALA A 211 42.10 27.41 4.37
C ALA A 211 42.79 28.21 5.47
N PRO A 212 42.54 29.52 5.61
CA PRO A 212 43.01 30.29 6.75
C PRO A 212 42.19 29.99 8.03
N TYR A 213 42.86 30.11 9.17
CA TYR A 213 42.44 29.84 10.54
C TYR A 213 41.11 30.40 11.00
#